data_683805ad6cf8e52d46e728bfc2cf9e09
#
_entry.id   683805ad6cf8e52d46e728bfc2cf9e09
#
_cell.length_a   1.000
_cell.length_b   1.000
_cell.length_c   1.000
_cell.angle_alpha   90.00
_cell.angle_beta   90.00
_cell.angle_gamma   90.00
#
_symmetry.space_group_name_H-M   'P 1'
#
loop_
_entity.id
_entity.type
_entity.pdbx_description
1 polymer ?
#
loop_
_entity_poly.entity_id
_entity_poly.type
_entity_poly.pdbx_seq_one_letter_code
_entity_poly.pdbx_strand_id
1 'polypeptide(L)'
;MRFFLMFVVNALALTSVFVHPVGASDGKKLERVVLEIRPRVLTPNQGDNKTGRLSLMGIYSDGSSNKIPSTQVGFSSKTKTASGNVQVVSLKGDKVFPVEGGIATIEASLARDGKTFTASTDIIVAPYYRDYSQTLVLKLFLAMEGEPVERLVNDPTFRKGHEVFCSFEEALEVIRKTDNLTRGIPKIIYLVGWQKGGHDHGYPAWSEVNPRLKRKQDATALDSLRWLIREGRKFNTTVSLHINMVDAYQLSPLWDEYVANDCFAKDESGKLLVGGIQVKGEDMYNVVYPKEWEAGLAQRRINALIKMIPELKEGHTIHIDVFIANRDGGKPVSPWHLKPENGGLTPDKYVETQRKVFHYWRDRGFDVTGEGTGWAHPPGEHFIGLQPMSWWYSWNPMEIPECLGARGRTDRGSDGDFRFGSSMHGEEIWKQDKDNMPGFLGMFCRTTLPWYYLGRSQRVKFENDALFYSDGVVARNESGKRIIRKGDFILREDDDLFVPALWNKKEIIAYSKPGYADKSWKLPDDWRKVKAVDLYRITLEGCVPLKKRVPVSDGKLLLSLAKEEAVSILPAGAKLSGKK
;
A
#
# COMPACT_ATOMS: atom_id res chain seq x y z
N MET A 1 -23.16 -57.06 -6.58
CA MET A 1 -22.44 -56.48 -5.41
C MET A 1 -22.86 -55.03 -5.28
N ARG A 2 -23.79 -54.77 -4.36
CA ARG A 2 -24.38 -53.41 -4.15
C ARG A 2 -23.54 -52.70 -3.11
N PHE A 3 -23.00 -51.52 -3.45
CA PHE A 3 -22.42 -50.61 -2.45
C PHE A 3 -23.46 -49.59 -2.01
N PHE A 4 -23.73 -49.62 -0.69
CA PHE A 4 -24.55 -48.62 0.00
C PHE A 4 -23.74 -47.33 0.21
N LEU A 5 -24.28 -46.24 -0.26
CA LEU A 5 -23.79 -44.88 0.08
C LEU A 5 -24.49 -44.43 1.38
N MET A 6 -23.73 -44.26 2.43
CA MET A 6 -24.19 -43.73 3.69
C MET A 6 -24.07 -42.19 3.70
N PHE A 7 -25.21 -41.51 3.64
CA PHE A 7 -25.26 -40.05 3.85
C PHE A 7 -25.19 -39.80 5.36
N VAL A 8 -24.12 -39.12 5.77
CA VAL A 8 -24.04 -38.56 7.14
C VAL A 8 -24.61 -37.14 7.09
N VAL A 9 -25.80 -36.98 7.61
CA VAL A 9 -26.44 -35.69 7.87
C VAL A 9 -25.87 -35.14 9.16
N ASN A 10 -25.01 -34.14 9.12
CA ASN A 10 -24.61 -33.39 10.32
C ASN A 10 -25.72 -32.41 10.69
N ALA A 11 -26.48 -32.77 11.71
CA ALA A 11 -27.44 -31.87 12.36
C ALA A 11 -26.68 -30.78 13.13
N LEU A 12 -26.85 -29.52 12.72
CA LEU A 12 -26.45 -28.36 13.52
C LEU A 12 -27.33 -28.30 14.78
N ALA A 13 -26.75 -28.60 15.94
CA ALA A 13 -27.36 -28.29 17.21
C ALA A 13 -27.29 -26.78 17.46
N LEU A 14 -28.43 -26.10 17.32
CA LEU A 14 -28.65 -24.75 17.82
C LEU A 14 -28.72 -24.80 19.35
N THR A 15 -27.63 -24.56 20.04
CA THR A 15 -27.65 -24.26 21.48
C THR A 15 -28.10 -22.80 21.63
N SER A 16 -29.34 -22.64 22.08
CA SER A 16 -29.88 -21.35 22.54
C SER A 16 -29.17 -20.93 23.83
N VAL A 17 -28.27 -19.96 23.70
CA VAL A 17 -27.68 -19.29 24.87
C VAL A 17 -28.66 -18.20 25.32
N PHE A 18 -29.30 -18.41 26.49
CA PHE A 18 -30.08 -17.36 27.16
C PHE A 18 -29.13 -16.28 27.68
N VAL A 19 -29.18 -15.09 27.06
CA VAL A 19 -28.47 -13.91 27.53
C VAL A 19 -29.38 -13.09 28.44
N HIS A 20 -28.92 -12.82 29.66
CA HIS A 20 -29.59 -11.92 30.59
C HIS A 20 -29.55 -10.48 30.07
N PRO A 21 -30.61 -9.67 30.23
CA PRO A 21 -30.61 -8.29 29.78
C PRO A 21 -29.69 -7.44 30.66
N VAL A 22 -28.71 -6.83 30.03
CA VAL A 22 -27.87 -5.79 30.66
C VAL A 22 -28.59 -4.45 30.58
N GLY A 23 -28.63 -3.76 31.70
CA GLY A 23 -29.37 -2.55 31.96
C GLY A 23 -29.27 -1.41 30.92
N ALA A 24 -30.35 -0.66 30.86
CA ALA A 24 -30.53 0.52 30.02
C ALA A 24 -29.41 1.53 30.22
N SER A 25 -28.73 1.89 29.13
CA SER A 25 -27.84 3.04 29.06
C SER A 25 -28.55 4.20 28.36
N ASP A 26 -28.62 5.32 29.01
CA ASP A 26 -28.88 6.67 28.55
C ASP A 26 -29.60 6.84 27.20
N GLY A 27 -30.92 6.66 27.11
CA GLY A 27 -31.82 7.11 26.06
C GLY A 27 -31.43 6.95 24.57
N LYS A 28 -30.24 6.44 24.28
CA LYS A 28 -29.70 6.31 22.94
C LYS A 28 -30.08 4.96 22.32
N LYS A 29 -30.79 5.00 21.20
CA LYS A 29 -31.20 3.80 20.48
C LYS A 29 -30.08 3.29 19.57
N LEU A 30 -29.77 2.00 19.65
CA LEU A 30 -28.88 1.36 18.68
C LEU A 30 -29.57 1.31 17.29
N GLU A 31 -28.96 1.89 16.28
CA GLU A 31 -29.49 1.94 14.91
C GLU A 31 -28.93 0.85 14.02
N ARG A 32 -27.62 0.64 14.11
CA ARG A 32 -26.91 -0.38 13.32
C ARG A 32 -25.62 -0.80 14.00
N VAL A 33 -25.04 -1.89 13.50
CA VAL A 33 -23.73 -2.39 13.92
C VAL A 33 -22.79 -2.49 12.75
N VAL A 34 -21.48 -2.36 13.02
CA VAL A 34 -20.41 -2.52 12.04
C VAL A 34 -19.37 -3.47 12.61
N LEU A 35 -19.00 -4.46 11.82
CA LEU A 35 -17.97 -5.42 12.17
C LEU A 35 -16.62 -4.99 11.61
N GLU A 36 -15.66 -4.80 12.50
CA GLU A 36 -14.26 -4.59 12.15
C GLU A 36 -13.43 -5.84 12.41
N ILE A 37 -12.41 -6.04 11.60
CA ILE A 37 -11.35 -7.00 11.84
C ILE A 37 -9.98 -6.33 11.69
N ARG A 38 -9.05 -6.64 12.59
CA ARG A 38 -7.68 -6.13 12.56
C ARG A 38 -6.68 -7.23 12.89
N PRO A 39 -5.66 -7.44 12.04
CA PRO A 39 -5.56 -6.92 10.67
C PRO A 39 -6.58 -7.57 9.74
N ARG A 40 -6.87 -6.96 8.60
CA ARG A 40 -7.80 -7.49 7.60
C ARG A 40 -7.16 -8.47 6.62
N VAL A 41 -5.85 -8.48 6.56
CA VAL A 41 -5.06 -9.47 5.83
C VAL A 41 -4.27 -10.27 6.84
N LEU A 42 -4.52 -11.57 6.91
CA LEU A 42 -3.75 -12.50 7.72
C LEU A 42 -2.65 -13.12 6.87
N THR A 43 -1.44 -13.14 7.44
CA THR A 43 -0.25 -13.75 6.83
C THR A 43 0.20 -14.92 7.72
N PRO A 44 -0.24 -16.17 7.45
CA PRO A 44 -0.13 -17.27 8.40
C PRO A 44 1.30 -17.64 8.78
N ASN A 45 2.24 -17.44 7.89
CA ASN A 45 3.60 -17.98 8.06
C ASN A 45 4.68 -16.93 8.38
N GLN A 46 4.40 -15.64 8.18
CA GLN A 46 5.41 -14.59 8.35
C GLN A 46 4.78 -13.25 8.77
N GLY A 47 5.59 -12.36 9.34
CA GLY A 47 5.17 -11.04 9.81
C GLY A 47 4.34 -11.07 11.09
N ASP A 48 3.76 -9.92 11.44
CA ASP A 48 3.00 -9.71 12.68
C ASP A 48 1.51 -10.03 12.55
N ASN A 49 1.02 -10.23 11.32
CA ASN A 49 -0.40 -10.39 11.01
C ASN A 49 -0.86 -11.86 11.04
N LYS A 50 -0.49 -12.60 12.10
CA LYS A 50 -0.79 -14.04 12.22
C LYS A 50 -2.17 -14.34 12.75
N THR A 51 -2.82 -13.41 13.43
CA THR A 51 -4.11 -13.58 14.08
C THR A 51 -4.90 -12.31 13.97
N GLY A 52 -6.15 -12.42 13.51
CA GLY A 52 -7.09 -11.30 13.47
C GLY A 52 -7.86 -11.16 14.78
N ARG A 53 -8.31 -9.94 15.07
CA ARG A 53 -9.22 -9.66 16.17
C ARG A 53 -10.46 -8.95 15.67
N LEU A 54 -11.62 -9.45 16.06
CA LEU A 54 -12.94 -8.91 15.74
C LEU A 54 -13.36 -7.84 16.74
N SER A 55 -14.06 -6.83 16.26
CA SER A 55 -14.65 -5.79 17.07
C SER A 55 -15.98 -5.36 16.46
N LEU A 56 -17.08 -5.48 17.21
CA LEU A 56 -18.37 -4.98 16.77
C LEU A 56 -18.58 -3.57 17.32
N MET A 57 -18.84 -2.61 16.44
CA MET A 57 -19.15 -1.23 16.80
C MET A 57 -20.65 -1.00 16.66
N GLY A 58 -21.29 -0.51 17.70
CA GLY A 58 -22.67 -0.03 17.66
C GLY A 58 -22.71 1.43 17.25
N ILE A 59 -23.56 1.78 16.32
CA ILE A 59 -23.85 3.16 15.89
C ILE A 59 -25.23 3.52 16.44
N TYR A 60 -25.31 4.62 17.17
CA TYR A 60 -26.48 5.06 17.91
C TYR A 60 -27.17 6.26 17.23
N SER A 61 -28.42 6.50 17.63
CA SER A 61 -29.30 7.55 17.05
C SER A 61 -28.75 8.98 17.15
N ASP A 62 -27.82 9.22 18.07
CA ASP A 62 -27.10 10.49 18.20
C ASP A 62 -25.83 10.60 17.36
N GLY A 63 -25.56 9.60 16.49
CA GLY A 63 -24.34 9.52 15.69
C GLY A 63 -23.11 9.02 16.45
N SER A 64 -23.20 8.76 17.77
CA SER A 64 -22.10 8.20 18.54
C SER A 64 -21.83 6.75 18.18
N SER A 65 -20.60 6.29 18.37
CA SER A 65 -20.22 4.89 18.19
C SER A 65 -19.54 4.35 19.44
N ASN A 66 -19.90 3.14 19.86
CA ASN A 66 -19.29 2.45 20.98
C ASN A 66 -18.99 1.00 20.63
N LYS A 67 -17.90 0.48 21.17
CA LYS A 67 -17.55 -0.93 21.04
C LYS A 67 -18.49 -1.78 21.88
N ILE A 68 -19.05 -2.82 21.26
CA ILE A 68 -19.89 -3.81 21.91
C ILE A 68 -18.99 -4.92 22.47
N PRO A 69 -19.18 -5.34 23.75
CA PRO A 69 -18.41 -6.43 24.32
C PRO A 69 -18.54 -7.71 23.50
N SER A 70 -17.44 -8.38 23.19
CA SER A 70 -17.45 -9.59 22.36
C SER A 70 -18.23 -10.76 22.97
N THR A 71 -18.41 -10.75 24.28
CA THR A 71 -19.25 -11.73 25.02
C THR A 71 -20.73 -11.64 24.69
N GLN A 72 -21.20 -10.54 24.10
CA GLN A 72 -22.60 -10.33 23.71
C GLN A 72 -22.82 -10.62 22.20
N VAL A 73 -21.77 -10.99 21.46
CA VAL A 73 -21.79 -11.11 20.01
C VAL A 73 -21.57 -12.55 19.59
N GLY A 74 -22.46 -13.09 18.76
CA GLY A 74 -22.23 -14.32 18.03
C GLY A 74 -21.40 -14.05 16.76
N PHE A 75 -20.32 -14.82 16.57
CA PHE A 75 -19.49 -14.74 15.36
C PHE A 75 -19.54 -16.05 14.59
N SER A 76 -19.66 -15.95 13.27
CA SER A 76 -19.54 -17.07 12.35
C SER A 76 -18.67 -16.71 11.15
N SER A 77 -18.18 -17.71 10.44
CA SER A 77 -17.37 -17.51 9.24
C SER A 77 -17.82 -18.43 8.11
N LYS A 78 -17.78 -17.92 6.88
CA LYS A 78 -18.07 -18.66 5.67
C LYS A 78 -16.96 -18.41 4.66
N THR A 79 -16.41 -19.47 4.08
CA THR A 79 -15.47 -19.37 2.97
C THR A 79 -16.17 -18.74 1.76
N LYS A 80 -15.58 -17.69 1.21
CA LYS A 80 -16.06 -16.98 0.02
C LYS A 80 -15.33 -17.42 -1.24
N THR A 81 -14.00 -17.50 -1.15
CA THR A 81 -13.14 -17.98 -2.24
C THR A 81 -12.02 -18.82 -1.66
N ALA A 82 -11.90 -20.05 -2.12
CA ALA A 82 -10.75 -20.92 -1.91
C ALA A 82 -10.73 -21.98 -3.02
N SER A 83 -9.57 -22.59 -3.23
CA SER A 83 -9.50 -23.79 -4.08
C SER A 83 -10.09 -24.97 -3.33
N GLY A 84 -11.36 -25.32 -3.61
CA GLY A 84 -12.05 -26.46 -3.01
C GLY A 84 -12.92 -26.13 -1.79
N ASN A 85 -13.47 -27.16 -1.12
CA ASN A 85 -14.29 -27.05 0.08
C ASN A 85 -13.44 -26.90 1.35
N VAL A 86 -12.62 -25.87 1.41
CA VAL A 86 -11.68 -25.65 2.52
C VAL A 86 -12.16 -24.48 3.37
N GLN A 87 -12.06 -24.62 4.68
CA GLN A 87 -12.28 -23.52 5.62
C GLN A 87 -11.07 -22.58 5.57
N VAL A 88 -11.30 -21.29 5.26
CA VAL A 88 -10.22 -20.30 5.14
C VAL A 88 -9.77 -19.82 6.52
N VAL A 89 -10.70 -19.67 7.47
CA VAL A 89 -10.40 -19.22 8.84
C VAL A 89 -11.15 -20.03 9.86
N SER A 90 -10.59 -20.12 11.08
CA SER A 90 -11.30 -20.60 12.28
C SER A 90 -11.47 -19.47 13.30
N LEU A 91 -12.55 -19.53 14.08
CA LEU A 91 -12.89 -18.52 15.08
C LEU A 91 -12.76 -19.08 16.49
N LYS A 92 -12.21 -18.27 17.41
CA LYS A 92 -12.22 -18.55 18.86
C LYS A 92 -12.56 -17.26 19.60
N GLY A 93 -13.84 -17.09 19.98
CA GLY A 93 -14.36 -15.83 20.50
C GLY A 93 -14.18 -14.71 19.49
N ASP A 94 -13.52 -13.63 19.87
CA ASP A 94 -13.19 -12.49 19.00
C ASP A 94 -11.91 -12.66 18.19
N LYS A 95 -11.27 -13.84 18.23
CA LYS A 95 -10.02 -14.11 17.50
C LYS A 95 -10.28 -14.92 16.23
N VAL A 96 -9.60 -14.52 15.16
CA VAL A 96 -9.61 -15.17 13.85
C VAL A 96 -8.25 -15.77 13.57
N PHE A 97 -8.22 -17.05 13.27
CA PHE A 97 -7.00 -17.78 12.94
C PHE A 97 -7.03 -18.20 11.47
N PRO A 98 -5.97 -17.97 10.72
CA PRO A 98 -5.85 -18.47 9.35
C PRO A 98 -5.75 -19.99 9.34
N VAL A 99 -6.41 -20.62 8.38
CA VAL A 99 -6.36 -22.07 8.12
C VAL A 99 -5.80 -22.32 6.73
N GLU A 100 -6.37 -21.65 5.71
CA GLU A 100 -5.99 -21.81 4.31
C GLU A 100 -6.05 -20.45 3.61
N GLY A 101 -5.27 -20.28 2.53
CA GLY A 101 -5.30 -19.09 1.70
C GLY A 101 -6.66 -18.88 1.02
N GLY A 102 -7.16 -17.66 1.06
CA GLY A 102 -8.45 -17.33 0.45
C GLY A 102 -9.14 -16.14 1.12
N ILE A 103 -10.42 -16.00 0.83
CA ILE A 103 -11.28 -14.97 1.41
C ILE A 103 -12.40 -15.66 2.20
N ALA A 104 -12.62 -15.21 3.41
CA ALA A 104 -13.77 -15.61 4.21
C ALA A 104 -14.61 -14.39 4.57
N THR A 105 -15.92 -14.53 4.54
CA THR A 105 -16.84 -13.58 5.15
C THR A 105 -17.05 -13.96 6.60
N ILE A 106 -16.80 -13.01 7.49
CA ILE A 106 -17.14 -13.09 8.91
C ILE A 106 -18.47 -12.38 9.11
N GLU A 107 -19.36 -13.02 9.83
CA GLU A 107 -20.65 -12.46 10.23
C GLU A 107 -20.70 -12.30 11.74
N ALA A 108 -21.24 -11.18 12.20
CA ALA A 108 -21.54 -10.91 13.60
C ALA A 108 -23.03 -10.75 13.78
N SER A 109 -23.57 -11.31 14.85
CA SER A 109 -24.97 -11.17 15.27
C SER A 109 -25.06 -10.68 16.71
N LEU A 110 -25.92 -9.70 16.96
CA LEU A 110 -26.20 -9.14 18.28
C LEU A 110 -27.70 -9.09 18.49
N ALA A 111 -28.20 -9.81 19.50
CA ALA A 111 -29.57 -9.68 19.95
C ALA A 111 -29.67 -8.57 21.02
N ARG A 112 -30.49 -7.54 20.76
CA ARG A 112 -30.69 -6.41 21.67
C ARG A 112 -32.08 -5.80 21.50
N ASP A 113 -32.75 -5.52 22.59
CA ASP A 113 -34.08 -4.88 22.62
C ASP A 113 -35.11 -5.58 21.70
N GLY A 114 -35.14 -6.91 21.73
CA GLY A 114 -36.03 -7.74 20.89
C GLY A 114 -35.71 -7.74 19.38
N LYS A 115 -34.58 -7.15 18.96
CA LYS A 115 -34.11 -7.12 17.59
C LYS A 115 -32.77 -7.82 17.44
N THR A 116 -32.54 -8.37 16.24
CA THR A 116 -31.23 -8.90 15.86
C THR A 116 -30.56 -7.93 14.90
N PHE A 117 -29.38 -7.46 15.28
CA PHE A 117 -28.51 -6.67 14.44
C PHE A 117 -27.43 -7.57 13.86
N THR A 118 -27.19 -7.46 12.57
CA THR A 118 -26.15 -8.23 11.88
C THR A 118 -25.18 -7.30 11.15
N ALA A 119 -23.93 -7.71 11.08
CA ALA A 119 -22.90 -7.08 10.25
C ALA A 119 -21.96 -8.13 9.71
N SER A 120 -21.40 -7.88 8.53
CA SER A 120 -20.41 -8.76 7.93
C SER A 120 -19.19 -7.99 7.44
N THR A 121 -18.06 -8.67 7.35
CA THR A 121 -16.82 -8.15 6.78
C THR A 121 -16.03 -9.29 6.18
N ASP A 122 -15.31 -9.00 5.10
CA ASP A 122 -14.40 -9.97 4.51
C ASP A 122 -13.02 -9.89 5.18
N ILE A 123 -12.44 -11.06 5.41
CA ILE A 123 -11.05 -11.22 5.79
C ILE A 123 -10.31 -11.98 4.71
N ILE A 124 -9.10 -11.54 4.46
CA ILE A 124 -8.19 -12.14 3.50
C ILE A 124 -7.15 -12.93 4.28
N VAL A 125 -7.07 -14.22 4.00
CA VAL A 125 -5.90 -15.00 4.35
C VAL A 125 -5.03 -15.07 3.12
N ALA A 126 -4.06 -14.18 3.08
CA ALA A 126 -3.14 -14.06 1.96
C ALA A 126 -1.73 -14.24 2.48
N PRO A 127 -0.85 -14.75 1.66
CA PRO A 127 0.56 -14.85 2.01
C PRO A 127 1.28 -13.52 1.87
N TYR A 128 0.57 -12.39 2.02
CA TYR A 128 1.23 -11.09 2.11
C TYR A 128 2.05 -11.03 3.38
N TYR A 129 3.25 -10.51 3.22
CA TYR A 129 4.22 -10.39 4.30
C TYR A 129 4.11 -9.05 5.03
N ARG A 130 3.41 -8.09 4.44
CA ARG A 130 3.37 -6.71 4.93
C ARG A 130 1.94 -6.15 4.95
N ASP A 131 1.70 -5.21 5.87
CA ASP A 131 0.48 -4.41 5.90
C ASP A 131 0.71 -3.09 5.15
N TYR A 132 0.24 -3.03 3.91
CA TYR A 132 0.42 -1.87 3.04
C TYR A 132 -0.50 -0.71 3.41
N SER A 133 -1.56 -0.92 4.19
CA SER A 133 -2.40 0.15 4.74
C SER A 133 -1.66 0.97 5.80
N GLN A 134 -0.59 0.41 6.37
CA GLN A 134 0.20 1.02 7.43
C GLN A 134 1.66 1.28 6.99
N THR A 135 1.88 1.40 5.70
CA THR A 135 3.22 1.58 5.12
C THR A 135 3.21 2.70 4.09
N LEU A 136 4.11 3.67 4.25
CA LEU A 136 4.40 4.67 3.22
C LEU A 136 5.23 4.02 2.11
N VAL A 137 4.85 4.20 0.85
CA VAL A 137 5.59 3.68 -0.29
C VAL A 137 6.08 4.80 -1.20
N LEU A 138 7.36 4.74 -1.52
CA LEU A 138 8.07 5.70 -2.35
C LEU A 138 8.82 4.97 -3.45
N LYS A 139 9.04 5.65 -4.58
CA LYS A 139 10.08 5.29 -5.54
C LYS A 139 11.19 6.34 -5.49
N LEU A 140 12.44 5.90 -5.51
CA LEU A 140 13.62 6.76 -5.60
C LEU A 140 14.33 6.52 -6.92
N PHE A 141 14.37 7.56 -7.73
CA PHE A 141 14.97 7.52 -9.05
C PHE A 141 16.50 7.71 -8.94
N LEU A 142 17.26 6.72 -9.37
CA LEU A 142 18.74 6.73 -9.25
C LEU A 142 19.44 7.15 -10.53
N ALA A 143 19.12 6.50 -11.65
CA ALA A 143 19.81 6.76 -12.90
C ALA A 143 18.96 6.43 -14.12
N MET A 144 19.29 7.09 -15.22
CA MET A 144 18.76 6.86 -16.56
C MET A 144 19.91 6.92 -17.54
N GLU A 145 19.88 6.09 -18.59
CA GLU A 145 20.85 6.11 -19.69
C GLU A 145 20.13 6.22 -21.05
N GLY A 146 20.88 6.55 -22.10
CA GLY A 146 20.40 6.71 -23.47
C GLY A 146 20.24 8.17 -23.92
N GLU A 147 20.10 8.37 -25.21
CA GLU A 147 19.92 9.69 -25.82
C GLU A 147 18.44 10.11 -25.76
N PRO A 148 18.13 11.38 -25.48
CA PRO A 148 16.76 11.86 -25.46
C PRO A 148 16.15 11.82 -26.86
N VAL A 149 14.95 11.30 -26.99
CA VAL A 149 14.17 11.39 -28.24
C VAL A 149 13.55 12.78 -28.34
N GLU A 150 13.71 13.44 -29.50
CA GLU A 150 13.28 14.83 -29.71
C GLU A 150 11.83 15.10 -29.29
N ARG A 151 10.92 14.17 -29.59
CA ARG A 151 9.50 14.24 -29.18
C ARG A 151 9.23 14.21 -27.66
N LEU A 152 10.23 13.81 -26.88
CA LEU A 152 10.14 13.69 -25.41
C LEU A 152 10.92 14.78 -24.68
N VAL A 153 11.47 15.75 -25.41
CA VAL A 153 12.27 16.85 -24.85
C VAL A 153 11.55 17.62 -23.74
N ASN A 154 10.23 17.68 -23.81
CA ASN A 154 9.41 18.36 -22.80
C ASN A 154 9.04 17.46 -21.60
N ASP A 155 9.36 16.18 -21.64
CA ASP A 155 9.16 15.29 -20.50
C ASP A 155 10.37 15.38 -19.56
N PRO A 156 10.19 15.85 -18.33
CA PRO A 156 11.29 15.98 -17.37
C PRO A 156 11.94 14.64 -17.00
N THR A 157 11.29 13.52 -17.25
CA THR A 157 11.84 12.17 -17.04
C THR A 157 12.92 11.80 -18.05
N PHE A 158 12.90 12.42 -19.22
CA PHE A 158 13.78 12.10 -20.34
C PHE A 158 14.82 13.19 -20.60
N ARG A 159 15.20 13.93 -19.58
CA ARG A 159 16.28 14.92 -19.68
C ARG A 159 17.60 14.21 -19.88
N LYS A 160 18.28 14.52 -20.98
CA LYS A 160 19.66 14.15 -21.37
C LYS A 160 20.10 12.74 -20.92
N GLY A 161 20.42 11.89 -21.86
CA GLY A 161 20.97 10.56 -21.63
C GLY A 161 22.14 10.51 -20.64
N HIS A 162 22.36 9.37 -20.00
CA HIS A 162 23.45 9.08 -19.05
C HIS A 162 23.45 9.92 -17.77
N GLU A 163 22.28 10.13 -17.16
CA GLU A 163 22.18 10.94 -15.95
C GLU A 163 22.10 10.07 -14.69
N VAL A 164 22.97 10.33 -13.72
CA VAL A 164 22.85 9.86 -12.35
C VAL A 164 22.19 10.96 -11.52
N PHE A 165 20.96 10.70 -11.07
CA PHE A 165 20.21 11.64 -10.23
C PHE A 165 20.54 11.46 -8.75
N CYS A 166 20.84 10.22 -8.34
CA CYS A 166 21.07 9.88 -6.96
C CYS A 166 21.94 8.62 -6.86
N SER A 167 23.15 8.74 -6.35
CA SER A 167 24.02 7.60 -6.02
C SER A 167 23.48 6.80 -4.82
N PHE A 168 24.01 5.62 -4.56
CA PHE A 168 23.60 4.85 -3.36
C PHE A 168 23.95 5.54 -2.04
N GLU A 169 25.00 6.36 -2.00
CA GLU A 169 25.35 7.13 -0.82
C GLU A 169 24.36 8.27 -0.58
N GLU A 170 24.01 9.01 -1.62
CA GLU A 170 22.97 10.05 -1.58
C GLU A 170 21.59 9.47 -1.29
N ALA A 171 21.30 8.25 -1.78
CA ALA A 171 20.04 7.56 -1.50
C ALA A 171 19.86 7.28 0.00
N LEU A 172 20.93 6.94 0.73
CA LEU A 172 20.85 6.78 2.18
C LEU A 172 20.55 8.14 2.87
N GLU A 173 21.12 9.21 2.38
CA GLU A 173 20.84 10.54 2.91
C GLU A 173 19.39 10.97 2.65
N VAL A 174 18.84 10.68 1.48
CA VAL A 174 17.41 10.87 1.17
C VAL A 174 16.55 10.04 2.11
N ILE A 175 16.90 8.78 2.38
CA ILE A 175 16.20 7.91 3.32
C ILE A 175 16.20 8.52 4.73
N ARG A 176 17.35 9.00 5.20
CA ARG A 176 17.50 9.65 6.52
C ARG A 176 16.62 10.90 6.62
N LYS A 177 16.68 11.79 5.63
CA LYS A 177 15.85 12.99 5.57
C LYS A 177 14.37 12.65 5.55
N THR A 178 13.96 11.67 4.76
CA THR A 178 12.57 11.19 4.70
C THR A 178 12.12 10.65 6.06
N ASP A 179 12.96 9.90 6.76
CA ASP A 179 12.65 9.37 8.09
C ASP A 179 12.42 10.51 9.10
N ASN A 180 13.26 11.53 9.07
CA ASN A 180 13.11 12.74 9.89
C ASN A 180 11.77 13.45 9.61
N LEU A 181 11.46 13.71 8.33
CA LEU A 181 10.24 14.40 7.91
C LEU A 181 8.96 13.62 8.24
N THR A 182 9.01 12.31 8.16
CA THR A 182 7.86 11.44 8.39
C THR A 182 7.78 10.90 9.82
N ARG A 183 8.66 11.36 10.70
CA ARG A 183 8.71 10.95 12.10
C ARG A 183 8.86 9.44 12.31
N GLY A 184 9.61 8.79 11.41
CA GLY A 184 9.90 7.37 11.51
C GLY A 184 8.75 6.44 11.08
N ILE A 185 7.82 6.90 10.24
CA ILE A 185 6.76 6.02 9.70
C ILE A 185 7.39 4.79 9.04
N PRO A 186 6.81 3.58 9.20
CA PRO A 186 7.23 2.43 8.41
C PRO A 186 7.11 2.72 6.92
N LYS A 187 8.18 2.49 6.16
CA LYS A 187 8.20 2.84 4.73
C LYS A 187 8.93 1.84 3.87
N ILE A 188 8.55 1.80 2.61
CA ILE A 188 9.24 1.09 1.52
C ILE A 188 9.75 2.12 0.52
N ILE A 189 10.98 1.95 0.08
CA ILE A 189 11.54 2.73 -1.03
C ILE A 189 11.99 1.77 -2.11
N TYR A 190 11.34 1.84 -3.28
CA TYR A 190 11.75 1.09 -4.47
C TYR A 190 12.74 1.91 -5.28
N LEU A 191 13.90 1.33 -5.54
CA LEU A 191 14.97 1.95 -6.32
C LEU A 191 14.69 1.79 -7.82
N VAL A 192 14.58 2.89 -8.54
CA VAL A 192 14.39 2.95 -10.00
C VAL A 192 15.72 3.22 -10.67
N GLY A 193 16.07 2.46 -11.69
CA GLY A 193 17.34 2.65 -12.42
C GLY A 193 18.58 2.15 -11.69
N TRP A 194 18.41 1.19 -10.77
CA TRP A 194 19.50 0.55 -10.02
C TRP A 194 20.36 -0.39 -10.86
N GLN A 195 19.78 -0.97 -11.93
CA GLN A 195 20.45 -1.91 -12.83
C GLN A 195 21.35 -1.20 -13.83
N LYS A 196 22.27 -1.97 -14.42
CA LYS A 196 23.16 -1.50 -15.48
C LYS A 196 22.35 -0.83 -16.60
N GLY A 197 22.79 0.34 -17.01
CA GLY A 197 22.10 1.14 -18.02
C GLY A 197 21.03 2.08 -17.45
N GLY A 198 20.64 1.92 -16.17
CA GLY A 198 19.63 2.78 -15.55
C GLY A 198 18.19 2.37 -15.89
N HIS A 199 17.25 3.26 -15.63
CA HIS A 199 15.81 3.02 -15.86
C HIS A 199 15.53 2.83 -17.35
N ASP A 200 14.65 1.88 -17.65
CA ASP A 200 14.21 1.53 -19.01
C ASP A 200 15.36 1.26 -19.98
N HIS A 201 16.36 0.51 -19.53
CA HIS A 201 17.49 0.14 -20.36
C HIS A 201 17.95 -1.29 -20.07
N GLY A 202 18.31 -2.02 -21.14
CA GLY A 202 18.90 -3.36 -21.05
C GLY A 202 17.96 -4.47 -20.58
N TYR A 203 16.65 -4.21 -20.40
CA TYR A 203 15.69 -5.26 -20.11
C TYR A 203 15.62 -6.28 -21.26
N PRO A 204 15.35 -7.57 -20.96
CA PRO A 204 14.90 -8.12 -19.67
C PRO A 204 16.00 -8.50 -18.67
N ALA A 205 17.24 -8.05 -18.86
CA ALA A 205 18.35 -8.40 -17.97
C ALA A 205 18.37 -7.56 -16.67
N TRP A 206 18.63 -8.25 -15.54
CA TRP A 206 18.84 -7.67 -14.19
C TRP A 206 20.14 -8.17 -13.57
N SER A 207 21.09 -8.59 -14.37
CA SER A 207 22.28 -9.31 -13.92
C SER A 207 23.37 -8.45 -13.31
N GLU A 208 23.31 -7.14 -13.52
CA GLU A 208 24.34 -6.19 -13.07
C GLU A 208 23.73 -4.96 -12.43
N VAL A 209 24.38 -4.47 -11.37
CA VAL A 209 24.08 -3.18 -10.73
C VAL A 209 24.82 -2.07 -11.49
N ASN A 210 24.19 -0.91 -11.63
CA ASN A 210 24.77 0.23 -12.32
C ASN A 210 26.09 0.68 -11.65
N PRO A 211 27.24 0.56 -12.33
CA PRO A 211 28.55 0.85 -11.74
C PRO A 211 28.73 2.32 -11.37
N ARG A 212 27.95 3.23 -11.98
CA ARG A 212 28.00 4.67 -11.73
C ARG A 212 27.38 5.07 -10.38
N LEU A 213 26.63 4.15 -9.74
CA LEU A 213 26.01 4.36 -8.44
C LEU A 213 26.91 3.91 -7.27
N LYS A 214 28.08 3.33 -7.59
CA LYS A 214 29.01 2.75 -6.61
C LYS A 214 29.59 3.80 -5.65
N ARG A 215 29.62 3.48 -4.37
CA ARG A 215 30.36 4.24 -3.35
C ARG A 215 31.87 4.05 -3.52
N LYS A 216 32.63 5.06 -3.18
CA LYS A 216 34.11 5.05 -3.35
C LYS A 216 34.78 3.90 -2.59
N GLN A 217 34.32 3.59 -1.38
CA GLN A 217 34.90 2.59 -0.47
C GLN A 217 34.53 1.15 -0.79
N ASP A 218 33.57 0.91 -1.65
CA ASP A 218 33.11 -0.45 -1.96
C ASP A 218 33.85 -1.03 -3.17
N ALA A 219 34.04 -2.33 -3.21
CA ALA A 219 34.68 -3.00 -4.33
C ALA A 219 33.79 -2.97 -5.58
N THR A 220 32.48 -3.23 -5.42
CA THR A 220 31.51 -3.29 -6.50
C THR A 220 30.28 -2.42 -6.25
N ALA A 221 29.52 -2.11 -7.28
CA ALA A 221 28.22 -1.44 -7.14
C ALA A 221 27.20 -2.34 -6.44
N LEU A 222 27.32 -3.65 -6.60
CA LEU A 222 26.49 -4.62 -5.86
C LEU A 222 26.73 -4.52 -4.34
N ASP A 223 27.98 -4.36 -3.90
CA ASP A 223 28.28 -4.16 -2.49
C ASP A 223 27.63 -2.90 -1.95
N SER A 224 27.65 -1.81 -2.73
CA SER A 224 27.01 -0.55 -2.39
C SER A 224 25.48 -0.68 -2.28
N LEU A 225 24.83 -1.39 -3.21
CA LEU A 225 23.39 -1.64 -3.17
C LEU A 225 23.01 -2.48 -1.93
N ARG A 226 23.73 -3.55 -1.68
CA ARG A 226 23.52 -4.42 -0.49
C ARG A 226 23.74 -3.64 0.81
N TRP A 227 24.73 -2.75 0.83
CA TRP A 227 24.95 -1.83 1.94
C TRP A 227 23.74 -0.91 2.14
N LEU A 228 23.22 -0.26 1.08
CA LEU A 228 22.06 0.62 1.16
C LEU A 228 20.83 -0.10 1.71
N ILE A 229 20.57 -1.33 1.27
CA ILE A 229 19.46 -2.16 1.76
C ILE A 229 19.57 -2.40 3.28
N ARG A 230 20.78 -2.69 3.77
CA ARG A 230 21.02 -2.91 5.21
C ARG A 230 20.91 -1.62 6.02
N GLU A 231 21.53 -0.53 5.54
CA GLU A 231 21.56 0.74 6.26
C GLU A 231 20.17 1.41 6.33
N GLY A 232 19.37 1.28 5.26
CA GLY A 232 18.02 1.84 5.22
C GLY A 232 17.14 1.37 6.38
N ARG A 233 17.36 0.16 6.88
CA ARG A 233 16.60 -0.41 8.03
C ARG A 233 16.76 0.41 9.32
N LYS A 234 17.89 1.08 9.50
CA LYS A 234 18.12 1.96 10.65
C LYS A 234 17.17 3.16 10.70
N PHE A 235 16.49 3.42 9.57
CA PHE A 235 15.55 4.52 9.37
C PHE A 235 14.12 4.01 9.10
N ASN A 236 13.72 2.88 9.69
CA ASN A 236 12.41 2.25 9.47
C ASN A 236 12.05 2.10 7.98
N THR A 237 13.08 1.92 7.13
CA THR A 237 12.95 1.86 5.69
C THR A 237 13.33 0.48 5.17
N THR A 238 12.40 -0.16 4.47
CA THR A 238 12.69 -1.28 3.60
C THR A 238 13.10 -0.74 2.23
N VAL A 239 14.36 -0.94 1.87
CA VAL A 239 14.84 -0.66 0.51
C VAL A 239 14.64 -1.90 -0.33
N SER A 240 13.97 -1.75 -1.48
CA SER A 240 13.76 -2.82 -2.45
C SER A 240 13.92 -2.27 -3.87
N LEU A 241 13.52 -3.05 -4.86
CA LEU A 241 13.82 -2.73 -6.26
C LEU A 241 12.53 -2.52 -7.05
N HIS A 242 12.58 -1.58 -7.95
CA HIS A 242 11.71 -1.44 -9.09
C HIS A 242 12.32 -2.24 -10.23
N ILE A 243 11.57 -3.19 -10.75
CA ILE A 243 11.97 -4.02 -11.90
C ILE A 243 10.90 -3.93 -12.99
N ASN A 244 11.26 -4.29 -14.20
CA ASN A 244 10.35 -4.35 -15.32
C ASN A 244 10.34 -5.76 -15.92
N MET A 245 9.16 -6.30 -16.21
CA MET A 245 8.97 -7.62 -16.82
C MET A 245 8.27 -7.55 -18.18
N VAL A 246 8.05 -6.34 -18.67
CA VAL A 246 7.28 -6.06 -19.89
C VAL A 246 8.19 -5.65 -21.02
N ASP A 247 9.10 -4.72 -20.73
CA ASP A 247 9.91 -4.07 -21.75
C ASP A 247 11.15 -4.88 -22.09
N ALA A 248 11.59 -4.77 -23.32
CA ALA A 248 12.82 -5.35 -23.81
C ALA A 248 13.51 -4.41 -24.82
N TYR A 249 14.83 -4.44 -24.78
CA TYR A 249 15.71 -3.60 -25.62
C TYR A 249 16.77 -4.45 -26.29
N GLN A 250 17.15 -4.11 -27.52
CA GLN A 250 18.11 -4.89 -28.32
C GLN A 250 19.51 -4.96 -27.68
N LEU A 251 19.88 -3.96 -26.88
CA LEU A 251 21.14 -3.96 -26.13
C LEU A 251 21.14 -4.88 -24.91
N SER A 252 20.04 -5.56 -24.61
CA SER A 252 20.00 -6.54 -23.54
C SER A 252 20.93 -7.74 -23.82
N PRO A 253 21.76 -8.16 -22.85
CA PRO A 253 22.54 -9.38 -23.01
C PRO A 253 21.69 -10.66 -23.14
N LEU A 254 20.39 -10.58 -22.90
CA LEU A 254 19.45 -11.70 -23.07
C LEU A 254 18.66 -11.61 -24.38
N TRP A 255 18.93 -10.61 -25.23
CA TRP A 255 18.15 -10.38 -26.45
C TRP A 255 18.06 -11.61 -27.36
N ASP A 256 19.20 -12.18 -27.76
CA ASP A 256 19.25 -13.31 -28.70
C ASP A 256 18.56 -14.55 -28.13
N GLU A 257 18.69 -14.78 -26.84
CA GLU A 257 18.01 -15.90 -26.17
C GLU A 257 16.49 -15.72 -26.16
N TYR A 258 16.00 -14.50 -25.94
CA TYR A 258 14.55 -14.21 -25.98
C TYR A 258 13.99 -14.27 -27.40
N VAL A 259 14.77 -13.86 -28.41
CA VAL A 259 14.41 -14.06 -29.83
C VAL A 259 14.31 -15.54 -30.15
N ALA A 260 15.30 -16.33 -29.76
CA ALA A 260 15.35 -17.78 -30.03
C ALA A 260 14.18 -18.55 -29.36
N ASN A 261 13.67 -18.06 -28.22
CA ASN A 261 12.54 -18.65 -27.50
C ASN A 261 11.20 -17.99 -27.85
N ASP A 262 11.13 -17.18 -28.91
CA ASP A 262 9.90 -16.53 -29.37
C ASP A 262 9.20 -15.67 -28.29
N CYS A 263 10.00 -15.00 -27.45
CA CYS A 263 9.50 -14.29 -26.27
C CYS A 263 9.15 -12.83 -26.52
N PHE A 264 9.28 -12.32 -27.73
CA PHE A 264 8.92 -10.94 -28.05
C PHE A 264 7.66 -10.84 -28.90
N ALA A 265 6.91 -9.76 -28.66
CA ALA A 265 5.70 -9.49 -29.41
C ALA A 265 6.01 -9.28 -30.91
N LYS A 266 5.12 -9.83 -31.74
CA LYS A 266 5.18 -9.78 -33.20
C LYS A 266 3.90 -9.25 -33.80
N ASP A 267 4.01 -8.55 -34.91
CA ASP A 267 2.88 -8.10 -35.71
C ASP A 267 2.18 -9.30 -36.42
N GLU A 268 1.15 -9.01 -37.19
CA GLU A 268 0.40 -10.06 -37.93
C GLU A 268 1.25 -10.83 -38.93
N SER A 269 2.35 -10.27 -39.42
CA SER A 269 3.27 -10.87 -40.37
C SER A 269 4.36 -11.74 -39.71
N GLY A 270 4.48 -11.70 -38.38
CA GLY A 270 5.50 -12.39 -37.61
C GLY A 270 6.80 -11.59 -37.43
N LYS A 271 6.84 -10.33 -37.82
CA LYS A 271 7.97 -9.43 -37.53
C LYS A 271 7.87 -8.91 -36.10
N LEU A 272 9.02 -8.62 -35.48
CA LEU A 272 9.06 -8.00 -34.16
C LEU A 272 8.26 -6.69 -34.15
N LEU A 273 7.37 -6.58 -33.19
CA LEU A 273 6.50 -5.43 -33.01
C LEU A 273 7.15 -4.43 -32.06
N VAL A 274 7.45 -3.23 -32.55
CA VAL A 274 7.85 -2.11 -31.67
C VAL A 274 6.66 -1.77 -30.79
N GLY A 275 6.80 -1.99 -29.49
CA GLY A 275 5.68 -1.99 -28.54
C GLY A 275 5.36 -0.62 -27.98
N GLY A 276 6.20 0.38 -28.21
CA GLY A 276 5.99 1.68 -27.63
C GLY A 276 6.88 2.77 -28.14
N ILE A 277 7.07 3.74 -27.29
CA ILE A 277 7.90 4.92 -27.54
C ILE A 277 9.35 4.47 -27.64
N GLN A 278 10.04 4.87 -28.69
CA GLN A 278 11.50 4.81 -28.75
C GLN A 278 12.05 5.65 -27.59
N VAL A 279 12.71 5.00 -26.67
CA VAL A 279 13.31 5.64 -25.51
C VAL A 279 14.83 5.58 -25.70
N LYS A 280 15.50 6.70 -25.56
CA LYS A 280 16.98 6.75 -25.52
C LYS A 280 17.66 6.24 -26.80
N GLY A 281 17.00 6.41 -27.96
CA GLY A 281 17.53 5.97 -29.24
C GLY A 281 17.36 4.48 -29.53
N GLU A 282 16.67 3.74 -28.67
CA GLU A 282 16.33 2.32 -28.85
C GLU A 282 14.84 2.11 -29.01
N ASP A 283 14.47 1.13 -29.83
CA ASP A 283 13.11 0.62 -29.89
C ASP A 283 12.81 -0.21 -28.65
N MET A 284 11.64 0.02 -28.05
CA MET A 284 11.13 -0.81 -26.97
C MET A 284 10.23 -1.90 -27.55
N TYR A 285 10.43 -3.12 -27.10
CA TYR A 285 9.64 -4.30 -27.46
C TYR A 285 8.95 -4.87 -26.22
N ASN A 286 7.84 -5.57 -26.41
CA ASN A 286 7.12 -6.20 -25.30
C ASN A 286 7.45 -7.68 -25.18
N VAL A 287 7.67 -8.12 -23.94
CA VAL A 287 7.82 -9.53 -23.59
C VAL A 287 6.46 -10.23 -23.65
N VAL A 288 6.41 -11.37 -24.31
CA VAL A 288 5.25 -12.27 -24.32
C VAL A 288 5.30 -13.19 -23.10
N TYR A 289 4.62 -12.80 -22.01
CA TYR A 289 4.68 -13.47 -20.70
C TYR A 289 4.50 -14.99 -20.76
N PRO A 290 3.50 -15.54 -21.51
CA PRO A 290 3.34 -16.97 -21.61
C PRO A 290 4.56 -17.68 -22.20
N LYS A 291 5.17 -17.11 -23.23
CA LYS A 291 6.37 -17.68 -23.87
C LYS A 291 7.58 -17.63 -22.93
N GLU A 292 7.79 -16.48 -22.29
CA GLU A 292 8.86 -16.32 -21.30
C GLU A 292 8.73 -17.33 -20.14
N TRP A 293 7.49 -17.53 -19.68
CA TRP A 293 7.20 -18.49 -18.62
C TRP A 293 7.44 -19.94 -19.05
N GLU A 294 6.93 -20.33 -20.22
CA GLU A 294 7.10 -21.67 -20.80
C GLU A 294 8.57 -22.01 -21.01
N ALA A 295 9.36 -21.06 -21.47
CA ALA A 295 10.81 -21.19 -21.64
C ALA A 295 11.60 -21.21 -20.30
N GLY A 296 10.95 -20.96 -19.16
CA GLY A 296 11.61 -20.90 -17.85
C GLY A 296 12.47 -19.66 -17.62
N LEU A 297 12.43 -18.68 -18.54
CA LEU A 297 13.28 -17.49 -18.48
C LEU A 297 12.88 -16.55 -17.37
N ALA A 298 11.56 -16.33 -17.14
CA ALA A 298 11.06 -15.53 -16.02
C ALA A 298 11.56 -16.09 -14.67
N GLN A 299 11.40 -17.41 -14.48
CA GLN A 299 11.83 -18.09 -13.25
C GLN A 299 13.34 -17.97 -13.04
N ARG A 300 14.13 -18.12 -14.12
CA ARG A 300 15.59 -18.03 -14.06
C ARG A 300 16.07 -16.65 -13.63
N ARG A 301 15.54 -15.58 -14.27
CA ARG A 301 15.97 -14.21 -13.91
C ARG A 301 15.51 -13.79 -12.52
N ILE A 302 14.31 -14.21 -12.08
CA ILE A 302 13.84 -14.00 -10.70
C ILE A 302 14.78 -14.67 -9.70
N ASN A 303 15.10 -15.95 -9.91
CA ASN A 303 16.00 -16.68 -9.01
C ASN A 303 17.41 -16.07 -9.01
N ALA A 304 17.92 -15.64 -10.16
CA ALA A 304 19.22 -14.98 -10.27
C ALA A 304 19.27 -13.68 -9.47
N LEU A 305 18.22 -12.84 -9.57
CA LEU A 305 18.13 -11.59 -8.80
C LEU A 305 18.13 -11.84 -7.28
N ILE A 306 17.31 -12.80 -6.81
CA ILE A 306 17.24 -13.17 -5.39
C ILE A 306 18.56 -13.72 -4.88
N LYS A 307 19.27 -14.50 -5.71
CA LYS A 307 20.60 -15.02 -5.38
C LYS A 307 21.66 -13.92 -5.31
N MET A 308 21.60 -12.97 -6.23
CA MET A 308 22.52 -11.83 -6.29
C MET A 308 22.36 -10.89 -5.09
N ILE A 309 21.11 -10.64 -4.66
CA ILE A 309 20.78 -9.69 -3.59
C ILE A 309 19.91 -10.39 -2.53
N PRO A 310 20.48 -11.27 -1.71
CA PRO A 310 19.71 -12.06 -0.73
C PRO A 310 19.05 -11.20 0.36
N GLU A 311 19.56 -9.97 0.61
CA GLU A 311 18.98 -9.01 1.56
C GLU A 311 17.56 -8.57 1.20
N LEU A 312 17.15 -8.71 -0.07
CA LEU A 312 15.77 -8.41 -0.52
C LEU A 312 14.73 -9.30 0.19
N LYS A 313 15.12 -10.55 0.54
CA LYS A 313 14.21 -11.47 1.24
C LYS A 313 13.74 -10.95 2.59
N GLU A 314 14.56 -10.18 3.28
CA GLU A 314 14.19 -9.60 4.58
C GLU A 314 13.20 -8.44 4.45
N GLY A 315 13.13 -7.83 3.26
CA GLY A 315 12.18 -6.77 2.92
C GLY A 315 10.81 -7.30 2.50
N HIS A 316 10.76 -8.54 2.03
CA HIS A 316 9.55 -9.22 1.60
C HIS A 316 8.72 -8.48 0.55
N THR A 317 9.33 -7.69 -0.30
CA THR A 317 8.60 -6.90 -1.31
C THR A 317 9.44 -6.63 -2.54
N ILE A 318 8.79 -6.57 -3.70
CA ILE A 318 9.36 -6.16 -4.99
C ILE A 318 8.31 -5.35 -5.75
N HIS A 319 8.73 -4.39 -6.56
CA HIS A 319 7.84 -3.62 -7.42
C HIS A 319 8.07 -3.98 -8.88
N ILE A 320 7.01 -4.35 -9.59
CA ILE A 320 7.04 -4.60 -11.04
C ILE A 320 6.35 -3.47 -11.77
N ASP A 321 7.07 -2.81 -12.63
CA ASP A 321 6.60 -1.73 -13.47
C ASP A 321 5.68 -2.24 -14.58
N VAL A 322 4.62 -1.49 -14.90
CA VAL A 322 3.64 -1.70 -15.98
C VAL A 322 3.26 -3.15 -16.31
N PHE A 323 3.43 -4.08 -15.38
CA PHE A 323 3.14 -5.49 -15.56
C PHE A 323 1.63 -5.75 -15.52
N ILE A 324 0.95 -5.43 -16.61
CA ILE A 324 -0.49 -5.42 -16.76
C ILE A 324 -0.87 -6.40 -17.87
N ALA A 325 -1.80 -7.30 -17.59
CA ALA A 325 -2.44 -8.13 -18.61
C ALA A 325 -3.82 -7.54 -18.95
N ASN A 326 -3.94 -6.89 -20.08
CA ASN A 326 -5.19 -6.32 -20.53
C ASN A 326 -6.20 -7.40 -20.90
N ARG A 327 -7.38 -7.34 -20.29
CA ARG A 327 -8.49 -8.24 -20.52
C ARG A 327 -9.56 -7.64 -21.43
N ASP A 328 -9.88 -6.37 -21.23
CA ASP A 328 -11.01 -5.70 -21.85
C ASP A 328 -10.56 -4.67 -22.89
N GLY A 329 -10.59 -5.07 -24.16
CA GLY A 329 -10.43 -4.14 -25.27
C GLY A 329 -9.06 -3.50 -25.45
N GLY A 330 -8.07 -3.92 -24.65
CA GLY A 330 -6.68 -3.53 -24.85
C GLY A 330 -6.12 -4.13 -26.13
N LYS A 331 -5.18 -3.44 -26.76
CA LYS A 331 -4.48 -4.00 -27.92
C LYS A 331 -3.85 -5.32 -27.52
N PRO A 332 -4.00 -6.39 -28.31
CA PRO A 332 -3.30 -7.64 -28.05
C PRO A 332 -1.80 -7.36 -28.00
N VAL A 333 -1.15 -7.91 -26.97
CA VAL A 333 0.29 -7.69 -26.79
C VAL A 333 1.08 -8.24 -27.98
N SER A 334 0.60 -9.31 -28.61
CA SER A 334 1.23 -9.88 -29.80
C SER A 334 0.19 -10.46 -30.76
N PRO A 335 -0.17 -9.74 -31.84
CA PRO A 335 -1.12 -10.22 -32.86
C PRO A 335 -0.75 -11.57 -33.45
N TRP A 336 0.53 -11.83 -33.69
CA TRP A 336 1.04 -13.12 -34.21
C TRP A 336 0.65 -14.28 -33.30
N HIS A 337 0.90 -14.16 -32.01
CA HIS A 337 0.69 -15.24 -31.06
C HIS A 337 -0.78 -15.46 -30.69
N LEU A 338 -1.70 -14.54 -31.06
CA LEU A 338 -3.14 -14.79 -30.93
C LEU A 338 -3.64 -15.89 -31.87
N LYS A 339 -2.98 -16.08 -33.01
CA LYS A 339 -3.36 -17.08 -34.00
C LYS A 339 -3.17 -18.48 -33.41
N PRO A 340 -4.15 -19.41 -33.56
CA PRO A 340 -4.06 -20.76 -33.00
C PRO A 340 -2.79 -21.50 -33.42
N GLU A 341 -2.38 -21.37 -34.68
CA GLU A 341 -1.18 -21.99 -35.24
C GLU A 341 0.13 -21.45 -34.64
N ASN A 342 0.11 -20.26 -34.02
CA ASN A 342 1.26 -19.63 -33.43
C ASN A 342 1.22 -19.57 -31.89
N GLY A 343 0.32 -20.38 -31.30
CA GLY A 343 0.24 -20.53 -29.84
C GLY A 343 -1.12 -20.20 -29.24
N GLY A 344 -2.02 -19.47 -29.95
CA GLY A 344 -3.36 -19.12 -29.45
C GLY A 344 -3.35 -18.37 -28.11
N LEU A 345 -2.41 -17.44 -27.94
CA LEU A 345 -2.20 -16.73 -26.69
C LEU A 345 -3.23 -15.60 -26.52
N THR A 346 -4.38 -15.96 -25.97
CA THR A 346 -5.46 -15.02 -25.66
C THR A 346 -5.08 -14.09 -24.47
N PRO A 347 -5.74 -12.94 -24.31
CA PRO A 347 -5.56 -12.08 -23.14
C PRO A 347 -5.69 -12.83 -21.81
N ASP A 348 -6.59 -13.81 -21.69
CA ASP A 348 -6.74 -14.62 -20.48
C ASP A 348 -5.48 -15.45 -20.16
N LYS A 349 -4.75 -15.91 -21.16
CA LYS A 349 -3.47 -16.61 -20.94
C LYS A 349 -2.38 -15.68 -20.41
N TYR A 350 -2.39 -14.40 -20.81
CA TYR A 350 -1.50 -13.41 -20.22
C TYR A 350 -1.85 -13.15 -18.75
N VAL A 351 -3.14 -13.00 -18.42
CA VAL A 351 -3.61 -12.86 -17.03
C VAL A 351 -3.23 -14.08 -16.19
N GLU A 352 -3.45 -15.28 -16.69
CA GLU A 352 -3.07 -16.53 -16.01
C GLU A 352 -1.56 -16.58 -15.74
N THR A 353 -0.75 -16.18 -16.72
CA THR A 353 0.70 -16.18 -16.57
C THR A 353 1.16 -15.11 -15.60
N GLN A 354 0.56 -13.93 -15.62
CA GLN A 354 0.82 -12.88 -14.64
C GLN A 354 0.58 -13.39 -13.21
N ARG A 355 -0.53 -14.12 -12.99
CA ARG A 355 -0.79 -14.78 -11.70
C ARG A 355 0.31 -15.78 -11.33
N LYS A 356 0.76 -16.62 -12.28
CA LYS A 356 1.88 -17.57 -12.05
C LYS A 356 3.15 -16.84 -11.62
N VAL A 357 3.47 -15.71 -12.25
CA VAL A 357 4.63 -14.88 -11.89
C VAL A 357 4.49 -14.31 -10.47
N PHE A 358 3.32 -13.80 -10.12
CA PHE A 358 3.07 -13.28 -8.77
C PHE A 358 3.17 -14.37 -7.70
N HIS A 359 2.57 -15.54 -7.96
CA HIS A 359 2.70 -16.70 -7.07
C HIS A 359 4.16 -17.16 -6.94
N TYR A 360 4.92 -17.11 -8.02
CA TYR A 360 6.32 -17.51 -8.02
C TYR A 360 7.19 -16.61 -7.14
N TRP A 361 6.96 -15.29 -7.17
CA TRP A 361 7.57 -14.33 -6.27
C TRP A 361 7.16 -14.58 -4.82
N ARG A 362 5.88 -14.76 -4.60
CA ARG A 362 5.32 -15.01 -3.27
C ARG A 362 5.92 -16.24 -2.61
N ASP A 363 5.99 -17.35 -3.34
CA ASP A 363 6.54 -18.61 -2.84
C ASP A 363 8.03 -18.50 -2.48
N ARG A 364 8.68 -17.43 -2.94
CA ARG A 364 10.06 -17.05 -2.60
C ARG A 364 10.17 -16.01 -1.50
N GLY A 365 9.06 -15.61 -0.92
CA GLY A 365 9.00 -14.71 0.21
C GLY A 365 8.77 -13.24 -0.15
N PHE A 366 8.20 -12.93 -1.32
CA PHE A 366 7.98 -11.56 -1.77
C PHE A 366 6.52 -11.26 -2.05
N ASP A 367 6.05 -10.12 -1.54
CA ASP A 367 4.89 -9.43 -2.06
C ASP A 367 5.28 -8.69 -3.34
N VAL A 368 4.39 -8.72 -4.33
CA VAL A 368 4.57 -7.96 -5.58
C VAL A 368 3.66 -6.75 -5.56
N THR A 369 4.24 -5.56 -5.54
CA THR A 369 3.51 -4.31 -5.83
C THR A 369 3.66 -3.93 -7.29
N GLY A 370 2.83 -3.05 -7.82
CA GLY A 370 2.93 -2.65 -9.22
C GLY A 370 2.04 -1.49 -9.60
N GLU A 371 2.06 -1.18 -10.86
CA GLU A 371 1.24 -0.16 -11.47
C GLU A 371 -0.02 -0.79 -12.07
N GLY A 372 -1.17 -0.22 -11.73
CA GLY A 372 -2.41 -0.45 -12.43
C GLY A 372 -2.95 -1.89 -12.45
N THR A 373 -3.50 -2.36 -11.35
CA THR A 373 -4.05 -3.73 -11.29
C THR A 373 -5.56 -3.80 -11.33
N GLY A 374 -6.25 -2.75 -10.95
CA GLY A 374 -7.68 -2.81 -10.64
C GLY A 374 -8.56 -3.23 -11.81
N TRP A 375 -8.11 -3.02 -13.03
CA TRP A 375 -8.88 -3.34 -14.22
C TRP A 375 -8.58 -4.71 -14.83
N ALA A 376 -7.48 -5.32 -14.49
CA ALA A 376 -7.07 -6.60 -15.08
C ALA A 376 -7.66 -7.81 -14.37
N HIS A 377 -8.23 -7.63 -13.18
CA HIS A 377 -8.68 -8.72 -12.32
C HIS A 377 -10.06 -8.43 -11.73
N PRO A 378 -10.95 -9.43 -11.67
CA PRO A 378 -12.21 -9.30 -10.94
C PRO A 378 -11.97 -8.93 -9.47
N PRO A 379 -12.89 -8.16 -8.85
CA PRO A 379 -12.83 -7.88 -7.41
C PRO A 379 -12.69 -9.17 -6.60
N GLY A 380 -11.73 -9.19 -5.69
CA GLY A 380 -11.46 -10.34 -4.81
C GLY A 380 -10.39 -11.31 -5.29
N GLU A 381 -10.16 -11.48 -6.59
CA GLU A 381 -9.09 -12.38 -7.08
C GLU A 381 -7.68 -11.84 -6.83
N HIS A 382 -7.49 -10.54 -6.92
CA HIS A 382 -6.21 -9.89 -6.68
C HIS A 382 -5.74 -9.96 -5.22
N PHE A 383 -6.62 -10.40 -4.30
CA PHE A 383 -6.26 -10.60 -2.91
C PHE A 383 -5.51 -11.91 -2.64
N ILE A 384 -5.55 -12.85 -3.57
CA ILE A 384 -4.94 -14.17 -3.39
C ILE A 384 -3.61 -14.22 -4.14
N GLY A 385 -2.54 -13.75 -3.49
CA GLY A 385 -1.18 -13.80 -4.02
C GLY A 385 -0.92 -12.90 -5.21
N LEU A 386 -1.74 -11.86 -5.37
CA LEU A 386 -1.56 -10.82 -6.37
C LEU A 386 -1.07 -9.52 -5.72
N GLN A 387 -1.17 -8.41 -6.42
CA GLN A 387 -0.62 -7.14 -5.94
C GLN A 387 -1.35 -6.62 -4.70
N PRO A 388 -0.70 -6.51 -3.54
CA PRO A 388 -1.29 -5.93 -2.33
C PRO A 388 -1.36 -4.40 -2.40
N MET A 389 -0.80 -3.80 -3.43
CA MET A 389 -0.72 -2.37 -3.61
C MET A 389 -0.63 -2.03 -5.10
N SER A 390 -1.35 -1.01 -5.53
CA SER A 390 -1.29 -0.51 -6.89
C SER A 390 -1.35 1.01 -6.94
N TRP A 391 -0.75 1.58 -7.98
CA TRP A 391 -0.72 3.03 -8.19
C TRP A 391 -2.05 3.60 -8.65
N TRP A 392 -2.84 2.82 -9.38
CA TRP A 392 -4.10 3.26 -9.97
C TRP A 392 -5.24 2.36 -9.55
N TYR A 393 -6.19 2.94 -8.85
CA TYR A 393 -7.43 2.28 -8.45
C TYR A 393 -8.65 3.02 -9.01
N SER A 394 -9.79 2.35 -8.96
CA SER A 394 -11.08 2.92 -9.24
C SER A 394 -11.37 4.17 -8.36
N TRP A 395 -12.24 5.02 -8.88
CA TRP A 395 -12.70 6.26 -8.24
C TRP A 395 -13.56 6.05 -7.00
N ASN A 396 -14.22 4.89 -6.92
CA ASN A 396 -15.08 4.59 -5.80
C ASN A 396 -14.23 4.16 -4.60
N PRO A 397 -14.18 4.97 -3.53
CA PRO A 397 -13.38 4.62 -2.35
C PRO A 397 -13.84 3.32 -1.68
N MET A 398 -15.07 2.86 -1.94
CA MET A 398 -15.59 1.59 -1.42
C MET A 398 -15.04 0.38 -2.18
N GLU A 399 -14.50 0.57 -3.37
CA GLU A 399 -13.90 -0.50 -4.18
C GLU A 399 -12.43 -0.76 -3.81
N ILE A 400 -11.78 0.19 -3.13
CA ILE A 400 -10.40 0.06 -2.70
C ILE A 400 -10.40 -0.59 -1.31
N PRO A 401 -9.87 -1.80 -1.13
CA PRO A 401 -9.77 -2.41 0.19
C PRO A 401 -8.90 -1.58 1.14
N GLU A 402 -9.35 -1.35 2.35
CA GLU A 402 -8.64 -0.55 3.34
C GLU A 402 -7.31 -1.18 3.75
N CYS A 403 -7.19 -2.52 3.67
CA CYS A 403 -5.97 -3.25 3.99
C CYS A 403 -4.87 -3.14 2.93
N LEU A 404 -5.16 -2.53 1.79
CA LEU A 404 -4.19 -2.34 0.71
C LEU A 404 -3.69 -0.89 0.68
N GLY A 405 -2.44 -0.73 0.28
CA GLY A 405 -1.90 0.57 -0.07
C GLY A 405 -2.39 1.01 -1.46
N ALA A 406 -2.73 2.28 -1.60
CA ALA A 406 -3.18 2.84 -2.86
C ALA A 406 -2.86 4.32 -2.99
N ARG A 407 -2.75 4.78 -4.21
CA ARG A 407 -2.90 6.18 -4.55
C ARG A 407 -4.33 6.37 -5.03
N GLY A 408 -5.18 6.92 -4.18
CA GLY A 408 -6.51 7.34 -4.60
C GLY A 408 -6.39 8.44 -5.65
N ARG A 409 -6.79 8.14 -6.89
CA ARG A 409 -6.71 9.09 -7.98
C ARG A 409 -8.03 9.84 -8.09
N THR A 410 -8.05 11.10 -7.68
CA THR A 410 -9.08 12.04 -8.12
C THR A 410 -8.50 12.86 -9.25
N ASP A 411 -9.15 12.85 -10.42
CA ASP A 411 -8.79 13.62 -11.60
C ASP A 411 -7.53 14.49 -11.50
N ARG A 412 -6.41 13.95 -11.96
CA ARG A 412 -5.16 14.67 -12.27
C ARG A 412 -4.55 15.53 -11.16
N GLY A 413 -5.05 15.47 -9.92
CA GLY A 413 -4.45 16.15 -8.78
C GLY A 413 -3.41 15.28 -8.09
N SER A 414 -2.28 15.85 -7.67
CA SER A 414 -1.18 15.17 -6.99
C SER A 414 -1.55 14.60 -5.62
N ASP A 415 -2.65 15.03 -5.02
CA ASP A 415 -2.95 14.82 -3.60
C ASP A 415 -3.89 13.63 -3.32
N GLY A 416 -4.42 12.96 -4.34
CA GLY A 416 -5.41 11.90 -4.15
C GLY A 416 -6.73 12.40 -3.54
N ASP A 417 -7.61 11.49 -3.18
CA ASP A 417 -8.86 11.83 -2.50
C ASP A 417 -8.60 12.09 -1.01
N PHE A 418 -8.88 13.30 -0.55
CA PHE A 418 -8.65 13.71 0.84
C PHE A 418 -9.42 12.87 1.86
N ARG A 419 -10.51 12.20 1.43
CA ARG A 419 -11.40 11.43 2.31
C ARG A 419 -10.77 10.13 2.79
N PHE A 420 -9.78 9.60 2.08
CA PHE A 420 -9.04 8.41 2.50
C PHE A 420 -7.53 8.51 2.32
N GLY A 421 -7.01 9.52 1.63
CA GLY A 421 -5.58 9.78 1.49
C GLY A 421 -4.86 8.85 0.51
N SER A 422 -3.54 8.72 0.67
CA SER A 422 -2.69 7.87 -0.17
C SER A 422 -1.46 7.37 0.58
N SER A 423 -1.13 6.11 0.41
CA SER A 423 0.11 5.53 0.93
C SER A 423 1.24 5.53 -0.09
N MET A 424 0.95 5.78 -1.36
CA MET A 424 1.94 5.75 -2.46
C MET A 424 2.24 7.14 -2.99
N HIS A 425 3.52 7.40 -3.16
CA HIS A 425 4.03 8.58 -3.83
C HIS A 425 4.94 8.17 -4.98
N GLY A 426 4.85 8.90 -6.09
CA GLY A 426 5.56 8.60 -7.30
C GLY A 426 7.03 8.98 -7.30
N GLU A 427 7.61 8.91 -8.46
CA GLU A 427 9.00 9.23 -8.73
C GLU A 427 9.28 10.73 -8.72
N GLU A 428 8.23 11.53 -8.88
CA GLU A 428 8.29 12.97 -9.10
C GLU A 428 8.95 13.72 -7.93
N ILE A 429 8.92 13.15 -6.73
CA ILE A 429 9.48 13.77 -5.53
C ILE A 429 11.01 13.89 -5.62
N TRP A 430 11.66 12.94 -6.30
CA TRP A 430 13.10 12.77 -6.26
C TRP A 430 13.81 12.97 -7.60
N LYS A 431 13.06 13.04 -8.70
CA LYS A 431 13.64 13.13 -10.05
C LYS A 431 14.46 14.38 -10.30
N GLN A 432 14.04 15.50 -9.78
CA GLN A 432 14.59 16.80 -10.13
C GLN A 432 15.27 17.52 -8.99
N ASP A 433 14.92 17.15 -7.77
CA ASP A 433 15.38 17.90 -6.60
C ASP A 433 15.32 17.03 -5.33
N LYS A 434 16.34 16.19 -5.19
CA LYS A 434 16.54 15.38 -3.96
C LYS A 434 16.73 16.23 -2.71
N ASP A 435 16.90 17.52 -2.87
CA ASP A 435 17.07 18.50 -1.80
C ASP A 435 15.78 19.28 -1.52
N ASN A 436 14.78 19.25 -2.43
CA ASN A 436 13.49 19.93 -2.25
C ASN A 436 12.49 19.08 -1.46
N MET A 437 12.85 18.75 -0.25
CA MET A 437 12.03 17.96 0.66
C MET A 437 10.82 18.72 1.30
N PRO A 438 10.77 20.06 1.36
CA PRO A 438 9.60 20.76 1.91
C PRO A 438 8.30 20.44 1.17
N GLY A 439 8.33 20.30 -0.14
CA GLY A 439 7.17 19.89 -0.94
C GLY A 439 6.67 18.48 -0.56
N PHE A 440 7.60 17.56 -0.31
CA PHE A 440 7.28 16.22 0.16
C PHE A 440 6.63 16.23 1.55
N LEU A 441 7.16 17.03 2.50
CA LEU A 441 6.57 17.13 3.84
C LEU A 441 5.10 17.55 3.79
N GLY A 442 4.78 18.56 2.99
CA GLY A 442 3.40 19.00 2.79
C GLY A 442 2.51 17.92 2.18
N MET A 443 3.00 17.18 1.19
CA MET A 443 2.28 16.08 0.56
C MET A 443 2.07 14.93 1.57
N PHE A 444 3.11 14.52 2.29
CA PHE A 444 3.02 13.51 3.35
C PHE A 444 1.96 13.87 4.40
N CYS A 445 1.98 15.11 4.91
CA CYS A 445 1.03 15.56 5.91
C CYS A 445 -0.40 15.55 5.40
N ARG A 446 -0.64 15.97 4.14
CA ARG A 446 -2.00 16.09 3.58
C ARG A 446 -2.58 14.76 3.07
N THR A 447 -1.74 13.78 2.74
CA THR A 447 -2.19 12.54 2.10
C THR A 447 -1.86 11.28 2.90
N THR A 448 -0.58 11.04 3.24
CA THR A 448 -0.16 9.78 3.89
C THR A 448 -0.50 9.77 5.38
N LEU A 449 -0.35 10.86 6.06
CA LEU A 449 -0.68 10.96 7.49
C LEU A 449 -2.17 10.67 7.76
N PRO A 450 -3.14 11.25 7.00
CA PRO A 450 -4.53 10.83 7.07
C PRO A 450 -4.75 9.37 6.65
N TRP A 451 -4.10 8.91 5.57
CA TRP A 451 -4.19 7.52 5.13
C TRP A 451 -3.85 6.54 6.24
N TYR A 452 -2.71 6.72 6.89
CA TYR A 452 -2.27 5.85 7.97
C TYR A 452 -3.27 5.81 9.14
N TYR A 453 -3.89 6.94 9.45
CA TYR A 453 -4.93 7.02 10.47
C TYR A 453 -6.20 6.30 10.03
N LEU A 454 -6.71 6.62 8.83
CA LEU A 454 -7.99 6.15 8.30
C LEU A 454 -7.94 4.68 7.87
N GLY A 455 -6.83 4.20 7.31
CA GLY A 455 -6.65 2.82 6.85
C GLY A 455 -6.77 1.76 7.96
N ARG A 456 -6.87 2.18 9.23
CA ARG A 456 -7.13 1.30 10.39
C ARG A 456 -8.61 1.02 10.62
N SER A 457 -9.50 1.76 9.98
CA SER A 457 -10.94 1.66 10.16
C SER A 457 -11.62 1.29 8.85
N GLN A 458 -12.65 0.44 8.93
CA GLN A 458 -13.41 0.02 7.77
C GLN A 458 -14.22 1.19 7.23
N ARG A 459 -14.20 1.38 5.90
CA ARG A 459 -15.14 2.27 5.22
C ARG A 459 -16.53 1.62 5.20
N VAL A 460 -17.52 2.31 5.75
CA VAL A 460 -18.86 1.76 5.93
C VAL A 460 -19.77 2.11 4.76
N LYS A 461 -19.72 3.36 4.34
CA LYS A 461 -20.48 3.85 3.19
C LYS A 461 -19.86 5.11 2.60
N PHE A 462 -20.13 5.31 1.32
CA PHE A 462 -19.86 6.55 0.61
C PHE A 462 -21.20 7.09 0.08
N GLU A 463 -21.63 8.23 0.55
CA GLU A 463 -22.93 8.80 0.25
C GLU A 463 -22.88 10.33 0.37
N ASN A 464 -23.51 11.05 -0.55
CA ASN A 464 -23.57 12.51 -0.57
C ASN A 464 -22.19 13.17 -0.40
N ASP A 465 -21.19 12.68 -1.14
CA ASP A 465 -19.79 13.13 -1.09
C ASP A 465 -19.11 12.95 0.28
N ALA A 466 -19.70 12.18 1.17
CA ALA A 466 -19.18 11.85 2.49
C ALA A 466 -18.77 10.38 2.58
N LEU A 467 -17.59 10.13 3.15
CA LEU A 467 -17.10 8.80 3.48
C LEU A 467 -17.19 8.58 5.01
N PHE A 468 -17.85 7.49 5.40
CA PHE A 468 -18.09 7.13 6.80
C PHE A 468 -17.27 5.91 7.17
N TYR A 469 -16.63 5.97 8.34
CA TYR A 469 -15.79 4.92 8.89
C TYR A 469 -16.43 4.26 10.11
N SER A 470 -16.11 3.00 10.33
CA SER A 470 -16.68 2.18 11.41
C SER A 470 -16.41 2.71 12.82
N ASP A 471 -15.31 3.42 13.02
CA ASP A 471 -14.93 4.01 14.31
C ASP A 471 -15.56 5.40 14.55
N GLY A 472 -16.52 5.81 13.69
CA GLY A 472 -17.23 7.07 13.79
C GLY A 472 -16.52 8.26 13.15
N VAL A 473 -15.42 8.04 12.43
CA VAL A 473 -14.81 9.09 11.60
C VAL A 473 -15.68 9.36 10.39
N VAL A 474 -15.81 10.63 10.04
CA VAL A 474 -16.49 11.11 8.82
C VAL A 474 -15.55 12.03 8.07
N ALA A 475 -15.44 11.83 6.76
CA ALA A 475 -14.67 12.68 5.86
C ALA A 475 -15.58 13.20 4.74
N ARG A 476 -15.78 14.52 4.66
CA ARG A 476 -16.71 15.16 3.71
C ARG A 476 -16.41 16.64 3.50
N ASN A 477 -17.07 17.24 2.49
CA ASN A 477 -17.14 18.69 2.37
C ASN A 477 -18.24 19.24 3.30
N GLU A 478 -17.88 20.19 4.15
CA GLU A 478 -18.82 20.94 5.00
C GLU A 478 -18.66 22.43 4.71
N SER A 479 -19.71 23.06 4.18
CA SER A 479 -19.70 24.49 3.87
C SER A 479 -18.51 24.94 3.01
N GLY A 480 -18.14 24.13 2.02
CA GLY A 480 -17.02 24.39 1.12
C GLY A 480 -15.64 23.99 1.66
N LYS A 481 -15.56 23.45 2.87
CA LYS A 481 -14.30 22.99 3.49
C LYS A 481 -14.18 21.45 3.49
N ARG A 482 -12.99 20.93 3.24
CA ARG A 482 -12.66 19.51 3.35
C ARG A 482 -12.43 19.15 4.82
N ILE A 483 -13.34 18.39 5.42
CA ILE A 483 -13.32 18.05 6.85
C ILE A 483 -13.10 16.55 7.03
N ILE A 484 -12.20 16.18 7.93
CA ILE A 484 -12.10 14.84 8.50
C ILE A 484 -12.23 14.99 10.00
N ARG A 485 -13.25 14.34 10.62
CA ARG A 485 -13.47 14.44 12.06
C ARG A 485 -14.04 13.16 12.67
N LYS A 486 -13.81 13.01 13.97
CA LYS A 486 -14.43 12.00 14.81
C LYS A 486 -15.14 12.71 15.97
N GLY A 487 -16.47 12.86 15.87
CA GLY A 487 -17.20 13.77 16.74
C GLY A 487 -16.61 15.19 16.70
N ASP A 488 -16.23 15.72 17.85
CA ASP A 488 -15.60 17.07 17.95
C ASP A 488 -14.07 17.05 17.72
N PHE A 489 -13.46 15.89 17.57
CA PHE A 489 -12.04 15.79 17.26
C PHE A 489 -11.83 15.95 15.75
N ILE A 490 -11.27 17.09 15.36
CA ILE A 490 -10.99 17.43 13.95
C ILE A 490 -9.58 16.98 13.61
N LEU A 491 -9.45 16.11 12.60
CA LEU A 491 -8.17 15.66 12.05
C LEU A 491 -7.71 16.53 10.88
N ARG A 492 -8.68 17.04 10.12
CA ARG A 492 -8.44 17.92 8.98
C ARG A 492 -9.52 18.97 8.85
N GLU A 493 -9.14 20.19 8.60
CA GLU A 493 -9.99 21.29 8.13
C GLU A 493 -9.26 21.98 6.97
N ASP A 494 -9.71 21.71 5.73
CA ASP A 494 -9.02 22.08 4.49
C ASP A 494 -7.58 21.57 4.42
N ASP A 495 -6.61 22.46 4.41
CA ASP A 495 -5.18 22.18 4.41
C ASP A 495 -4.52 22.35 5.79
N ASP A 496 -5.34 22.40 6.83
CA ASP A 496 -4.92 22.32 8.22
C ASP A 496 -5.12 20.92 8.77
N LEU A 497 -4.07 20.29 9.22
CA LEU A 497 -4.04 18.92 9.72
C LEU A 497 -3.65 18.87 11.20
N PHE A 498 -4.31 17.98 11.96
CA PHE A 498 -4.00 17.70 13.36
C PHE A 498 -4.24 16.20 13.62
N VAL A 499 -3.27 15.37 13.24
CA VAL A 499 -3.46 13.92 13.11
C VAL A 499 -2.51 13.17 14.02
N PRO A 500 -2.99 12.20 14.83
CA PRO A 500 -2.14 11.31 15.60
C PRO A 500 -1.21 10.49 14.69
N ALA A 501 0.09 10.53 14.96
CA ALA A 501 1.10 9.69 14.34
C ALA A 501 1.10 8.32 15.03
N LEU A 502 0.21 7.42 14.57
CA LEU A 502 -0.12 6.18 15.28
C LEU A 502 1.01 5.13 15.30
N TRP A 503 2.08 5.33 14.54
CA TRP A 503 3.32 4.54 14.62
C TRP A 503 4.22 4.97 15.78
N ASN A 504 3.96 6.12 16.36
CA ASN A 504 4.65 6.63 17.53
C ASN A 504 3.75 6.64 18.76
N LYS A 505 4.36 6.44 19.93
CA LYS A 505 3.61 6.46 21.18
C LYS A 505 3.26 7.90 21.56
N LYS A 506 1.98 8.26 21.45
CA LYS A 506 1.46 9.59 21.83
C LYS A 506 2.19 10.74 21.15
N GLU A 507 2.11 10.79 19.85
CA GLU A 507 2.56 11.92 19.04
C GLU A 507 1.42 12.37 18.13
N ILE A 508 1.24 13.69 17.97
CA ILE A 508 0.35 14.30 16.99
C ILE A 508 1.21 15.11 16.05
N ILE A 509 0.95 15.02 14.75
CA ILE A 509 1.56 15.89 13.75
C ILE A 509 0.51 16.93 13.34
N ALA A 510 0.83 18.20 13.53
CA ALA A 510 0.05 19.32 13.02
C ALA A 510 0.76 19.93 11.81
N TYR A 511 0.00 20.29 10.78
CA TYR A 511 0.49 20.94 9.57
C TYR A 511 -0.52 21.96 9.06
N SER A 512 -0.05 23.05 8.50
CA SER A 512 -0.89 24.00 7.80
C SER A 512 -0.22 24.46 6.50
N LYS A 513 -0.93 24.36 5.38
CA LYS A 513 -0.46 24.91 4.11
C LYS A 513 -0.56 26.43 4.08
N PRO A 514 -1.69 27.06 4.49
CA PRO A 514 -1.80 28.51 4.50
C PRO A 514 -1.12 29.17 5.71
N GLY A 515 -0.96 28.44 6.83
CA GLY A 515 -0.66 29.01 8.16
C GLY A 515 -1.93 29.51 8.88
N TYR A 516 -1.85 29.58 10.22
CA TYR A 516 -2.91 30.14 11.04
C TYR A 516 -2.37 30.68 12.37
N ALA A 517 -3.10 31.60 12.99
CA ALA A 517 -2.85 32.09 14.32
C ALA A 517 -3.96 31.61 15.27
N ASP A 518 -3.55 31.25 16.50
CA ASP A 518 -4.43 30.97 17.65
C ASP A 518 -5.63 30.06 17.35
N LYS A 519 -5.42 29.01 16.53
CA LYS A 519 -6.41 27.99 16.25
C LYS A 519 -6.50 26.99 17.41
N SER A 520 -7.73 26.73 17.86
CA SER A 520 -8.00 25.79 18.95
C SER A 520 -8.28 24.39 18.42
N TRP A 521 -7.45 23.42 18.82
CA TRP A 521 -7.59 22.02 18.47
C TRP A 521 -8.00 21.18 19.68
N LYS A 522 -9.07 20.40 19.58
CA LYS A 522 -9.43 19.41 20.59
C LYS A 522 -8.44 18.23 20.53
N LEU A 523 -7.95 17.80 21.70
CA LEU A 523 -7.07 16.63 21.79
C LEU A 523 -7.91 15.33 21.72
N PRO A 524 -7.32 14.21 21.22
CA PRO A 524 -7.99 12.92 21.22
C PRO A 524 -8.26 12.43 22.65
N ASP A 525 -9.26 11.57 22.83
CA ASP A 525 -9.75 11.12 24.15
C ASP A 525 -8.68 10.43 25.00
N ASP A 526 -7.73 9.74 24.40
CA ASP A 526 -6.61 9.13 25.12
C ASP A 526 -5.58 10.15 25.64
N TRP A 527 -5.71 11.43 25.25
CA TRP A 527 -4.92 12.55 25.73
C TRP A 527 -5.61 13.39 26.82
N ARG A 528 -6.82 13.03 27.26
CA ARG A 528 -7.62 13.80 28.25
C ARG A 528 -6.89 14.14 29.57
N LYS A 529 -5.86 13.35 29.92
CA LYS A 529 -5.03 13.60 31.12
C LYS A 529 -3.82 14.49 30.84
N VAL A 530 -3.54 14.83 29.59
CA VAL A 530 -2.43 15.70 29.22
C VAL A 530 -2.77 17.14 29.57
N LYS A 531 -1.94 17.77 30.40
CA LYS A 531 -2.12 19.16 30.87
C LYS A 531 -1.20 20.15 30.15
N ALA A 532 -0.14 19.65 29.53
CA ALA A 532 0.79 20.48 28.75
C ALA A 532 1.46 19.60 27.68
N VAL A 533 1.90 20.23 26.61
CA VAL A 533 2.61 19.60 25.50
C VAL A 533 3.91 20.31 25.17
N ASP A 534 4.84 19.57 24.58
CA ASP A 534 6.04 20.09 23.97
C ASP A 534 5.88 20.10 22.45
N LEU A 535 6.25 21.18 21.81
CA LEU A 535 6.18 21.39 20.36
C LEU A 535 7.57 21.33 19.75
N TYR A 536 7.69 20.62 18.64
CA TYR A 536 8.94 20.51 17.89
C TYR A 536 8.66 20.74 16.41
N ARG A 537 9.42 21.62 15.77
CA ARG A 537 9.37 21.80 14.31
C ARG A 537 9.97 20.57 13.63
N ILE A 538 9.27 20.01 12.65
CA ILE A 538 9.75 18.91 11.82
C ILE A 538 10.63 19.50 10.72
N THR A 539 11.88 19.01 10.61
CA THR A 539 12.87 19.46 9.62
C THR A 539 13.60 18.28 8.99
N LEU A 540 14.35 18.53 7.93
CA LEU A 540 15.24 17.55 7.29
C LEU A 540 16.24 16.90 8.25
N GLU A 541 16.70 17.66 9.24
CA GLU A 541 17.69 17.23 10.22
C GLU A 541 17.07 16.64 11.49
N GLY A 542 15.74 16.49 11.50
CA GLY A 542 14.97 15.98 12.62
C GLY A 542 14.09 17.03 13.29
N CYS A 543 13.70 16.77 14.52
CA CYS A 543 12.84 17.67 15.28
C CYS A 543 13.62 18.72 16.06
N VAL A 544 13.32 19.99 15.81
CA VAL A 544 13.90 21.13 16.53
C VAL A 544 12.90 21.64 17.58
N PRO A 545 13.30 21.80 18.85
CA PRO A 545 12.42 22.36 19.88
C PRO A 545 11.85 23.72 19.46
N LEU A 546 10.53 23.90 19.57
CA LEU A 546 9.84 25.15 19.26
C LEU A 546 9.30 25.83 20.52
N LYS A 547 8.47 25.11 21.28
CA LYS A 547 7.93 25.57 22.57
C LYS A 547 7.84 24.39 23.54
N LYS A 548 8.09 24.67 24.82
CA LYS A 548 7.98 23.66 25.88
C LYS A 548 6.81 23.99 26.81
N ARG A 549 6.18 22.93 27.32
CA ARG A 549 5.10 22.98 28.31
C ARG A 549 3.97 23.94 27.94
N VAL A 550 3.58 23.94 26.66
CA VAL A 550 2.41 24.70 26.19
C VAL A 550 1.16 24.13 26.89
N PRO A 551 0.37 24.99 27.58
CA PRO A 551 -0.76 24.52 28.37
C PRO A 551 -1.87 23.95 27.49
N VAL A 552 -2.56 22.93 28.01
CA VAL A 552 -3.79 22.36 27.46
C VAL A 552 -4.92 22.75 28.41
N SER A 553 -5.90 23.49 27.90
CA SER A 553 -7.06 23.98 28.67
C SER A 553 -8.32 23.28 28.14
N ASP A 554 -9.10 22.66 29.02
CA ASP A 554 -10.35 21.96 28.69
C ASP A 554 -10.21 20.94 27.56
N GLY A 555 -9.08 20.22 27.55
CA GLY A 555 -8.76 19.24 26.49
C GLY A 555 -8.46 19.86 25.12
N LYS A 556 -8.21 21.16 25.06
CA LYS A 556 -7.88 21.89 23.84
C LYS A 556 -6.48 22.49 23.89
N LEU A 557 -5.83 22.47 22.74
CA LEU A 557 -4.53 23.10 22.50
C LEU A 557 -4.72 24.30 21.58
N LEU A 558 -4.28 25.47 22.04
CA LEU A 558 -4.19 26.66 21.19
C LEU A 558 -2.85 26.62 20.45
N LEU A 559 -2.89 26.63 19.12
CA LEU A 559 -1.73 26.46 18.26
C LEU A 559 -1.71 27.50 17.15
N SER A 560 -0.52 28.04 16.87
CA SER A 560 -0.25 28.88 15.71
C SER A 560 0.83 28.21 14.87
N LEU A 561 0.63 28.13 13.55
CA LEU A 561 1.58 27.59 12.60
C LEU A 561 1.85 28.59 11.48
N ALA A 562 3.10 28.69 11.06
CA ALA A 562 3.46 29.42 9.85
C ALA A 562 2.97 28.68 8.59
N LYS A 563 3.01 29.36 7.46
CA LYS A 563 2.73 28.74 6.15
C LYS A 563 3.66 27.55 5.91
N GLU A 564 3.05 26.42 5.50
CA GLU A 564 3.76 25.16 5.19
C GLU A 564 4.59 24.59 6.38
N GLU A 565 4.25 24.96 7.60
CA GLU A 565 4.92 24.46 8.79
C GLU A 565 4.29 23.16 9.30
N ALA A 566 5.15 22.20 9.63
CA ALA A 566 4.78 20.96 10.30
C ALA A 566 5.41 20.90 11.71
N VAL A 567 4.60 20.53 12.70
CA VAL A 567 5.00 20.45 14.10
C VAL A 567 4.63 19.09 14.69
N SER A 568 5.59 18.44 15.33
CA SER A 568 5.38 17.28 16.19
C SER A 568 5.02 17.74 17.59
N ILE A 569 3.93 17.22 18.14
CA ILE A 569 3.34 17.56 19.43
C ILE A 569 3.41 16.32 20.31
N LEU A 570 4.04 16.44 21.48
CA LEU A 570 4.15 15.36 22.47
C LEU A 570 3.66 15.82 23.83
N PRO A 571 3.18 14.93 24.71
CA PRO A 571 2.97 15.26 26.12
C PRO A 571 4.25 15.85 26.73
N ALA A 572 4.13 16.89 27.55
CA ALA A 572 5.28 17.59 28.14
C ALA A 572 6.22 16.62 28.87
N GLY A 573 7.50 16.68 28.53
CA GLY A 573 8.53 15.78 29.07
C GLY A 573 8.62 14.41 28.43
N ALA A 574 7.77 14.09 27.45
CA ALA A 574 7.91 12.86 26.68
C ALA A 574 9.18 12.90 25.80
N LYS A 575 9.83 11.74 25.67
CA LYS A 575 11.00 11.62 24.78
C LYS A 575 10.54 11.57 23.32
N LEU A 576 11.24 12.30 22.45
CA LEU A 576 11.10 12.16 21.01
C LEU A 576 11.43 10.71 20.60
N SER A 577 10.50 10.05 19.90
CA SER A 577 10.81 8.81 19.19
C SER A 577 11.71 9.14 18.00
N GLY A 578 12.82 8.42 17.82
CA GLY A 578 13.64 8.53 16.61
C GLY A 578 15.09 9.02 16.78
N LYS A 579 15.67 9.00 17.98
CA LYS A 579 17.14 8.98 18.13
C LYS A 579 17.55 7.67 18.81
N LYS A 580 17.93 6.69 18.00
CA LYS A 580 18.89 5.67 18.43
C LYS A 580 20.28 6.07 17.98
#